data_7f139a8bf93909d04c0b430a9f072281
#
_entry.id   7f139a8bf93909d04c0b430a9f072281
#
_cell.length_a   1.000
_cell.length_b   1.000
_cell.length_c   1.000
_cell.angle_alpha   90.00
_cell.angle_beta   90.00
_cell.angle_gamma   90.00
#
_symmetry.space_group_name_H-M   'P 1'
#
loop_
_entity.id
_entity.type
_entity.pdbx_description
1 polymer ?
#
loop_
_entity_poly.entity_id
_entity_poly.type
_entity_poly.pdbx_seq_one_letter_code
_entity_poly.pdbx_strand_id
1 'polypeptide(L)'
;MPTVRLAKQLGYRVLVTDMFKERPAYAMADSYEIVDIADPKATLDVAKRYLIDGILCDTTDTGVPTAAYVAETMQLPGMGFETALNFTDKWRMRTLTAAAGCYAPDNLLVNSQKEVAEAAGKLDFPVIVKPVDNQSGRGVTVVRDRDKLLSAYYYALERSCKASVLVESYIRGDEYIVDGFMVDGVAHVLGIALKTPNTENSTVADHITYQPMSKGRLQQKVIDANERAISALGLLNGIFHAEYRVCGEQVFPIDIAARGGGCKIYSHVLPNLSGVHVNREMIKFAMGESCSVLTNANRAANIEFLQLSAGIVESITGIDDARAVPGVITAHINFQFDERKAVLREKDDRPGYLISVADSAEQAKRITADAVSLLKINLRN
;
A
#
# COMPACT_ATOMS: atom_id res chain seq x y z
N MET A 1 10.88 -7.20 7.13
CA MET A 1 12.09 -6.85 7.96
C MET A 1 11.70 -6.22 9.30
N PRO A 2 11.05 -5.03 9.41
CA PRO A 2 10.73 -4.42 10.71
C PRO A 2 9.89 -5.31 11.61
N THR A 3 8.85 -5.97 11.06
CA THR A 3 7.95 -6.87 11.78
C THR A 3 8.67 -8.10 12.34
N VAL A 4 9.53 -8.75 11.52
CA VAL A 4 10.35 -9.90 11.95
C VAL A 4 11.27 -9.52 13.13
N ARG A 5 11.96 -8.37 13.01
CA ARG A 5 12.83 -7.87 14.09
C ARG A 5 12.04 -7.62 15.37
N LEU A 6 10.88 -6.98 15.26
CA LEU A 6 10.05 -6.67 16.42
C LEU A 6 9.49 -7.93 17.06
N ALA A 7 9.01 -8.91 16.30
CA ALA A 7 8.54 -10.18 16.83
C ALA A 7 9.65 -10.90 17.63
N LYS A 8 10.88 -10.91 17.10
CA LYS A 8 12.05 -11.43 17.82
C LYS A 8 12.34 -10.68 19.12
N GLN A 9 12.26 -9.34 19.10
CA GLN A 9 12.44 -8.51 20.31
C GLN A 9 11.36 -8.75 21.36
N LEU A 10 10.15 -9.12 20.94
CA LEU A 10 9.05 -9.51 21.83
C LEU A 10 9.16 -10.95 22.35
N GLY A 11 10.20 -11.71 21.93
CA GLY A 11 10.46 -13.06 22.40
C GLY A 11 9.78 -14.17 21.61
N TYR A 12 9.12 -13.87 20.51
CA TYR A 12 8.50 -14.88 19.65
C TYR A 12 9.53 -15.62 18.80
N ARG A 13 9.28 -16.91 18.56
CA ARG A 13 9.96 -17.66 17.51
C ARG A 13 9.33 -17.30 16.17
N VAL A 14 10.15 -16.94 15.19
CA VAL A 14 9.69 -16.43 13.90
C VAL A 14 10.06 -17.36 12.77
N LEU A 15 9.04 -17.85 12.06
CA LEU A 15 9.15 -18.51 10.78
C LEU A 15 8.84 -17.50 9.67
N VAL A 16 9.70 -17.39 8.67
CA VAL A 16 9.48 -16.56 7.48
C VAL A 16 9.24 -17.45 6.27
N THR A 17 8.19 -17.16 5.50
CA THR A 17 7.90 -17.81 4.22
C THR A 17 7.97 -16.80 3.07
N ASP A 18 8.59 -17.18 1.96
CA ASP A 18 8.64 -16.41 0.71
C ASP A 18 8.96 -17.37 -0.45
N MET A 19 8.53 -17.04 -1.66
CA MET A 19 8.82 -17.85 -2.85
C MET A 19 10.26 -17.73 -3.35
N PHE A 20 10.98 -16.72 -2.93
CA PHE A 20 12.36 -16.47 -3.37
C PHE A 20 13.37 -17.11 -2.42
N LYS A 21 14.47 -17.63 -2.98
CA LYS A 21 15.54 -18.31 -2.22
C LYS A 21 16.34 -17.37 -1.31
N GLU A 22 16.43 -16.09 -1.66
CA GLU A 22 17.23 -15.11 -0.95
C GLU A 22 16.36 -13.95 -0.48
N ARG A 23 16.21 -13.82 0.84
CA ARG A 23 15.50 -12.73 1.50
C ARG A 23 16.29 -12.26 2.71
N PRO A 24 16.47 -10.94 2.88
CA PRO A 24 17.14 -10.42 4.08
C PRO A 24 16.45 -10.80 5.39
N ALA A 25 15.16 -11.13 5.35
CA ALA A 25 14.39 -11.56 6.51
C ALA A 25 14.81 -12.92 7.04
N TYR A 26 15.34 -13.82 6.20
CA TYR A 26 15.77 -15.16 6.60
C TYR A 26 16.91 -15.13 7.62
N ALA A 27 17.86 -14.20 7.47
CA ALA A 27 18.96 -14.04 8.41
C ALA A 27 18.53 -13.58 9.82
N MET A 28 17.31 -13.11 9.98
CA MET A 28 16.77 -12.64 11.27
C MET A 28 15.75 -13.60 11.89
N ALA A 29 15.19 -14.51 11.09
CA ALA A 29 14.20 -15.48 11.53
C ALA A 29 14.86 -16.67 12.26
N ASP A 30 14.08 -17.41 13.07
CA ASP A 30 14.52 -18.68 13.65
C ASP A 30 14.49 -19.81 12.64
N SER A 31 13.57 -19.71 11.68
CA SER A 31 13.40 -20.65 10.58
C SER A 31 12.85 -19.93 9.36
N TYR A 32 13.06 -20.51 8.20
CA TYR A 32 12.41 -20.05 6.98
C TYR A 32 12.06 -21.23 6.08
N GLU A 33 11.06 -21.03 5.22
CA GLU A 33 10.65 -21.99 4.20
C GLU A 33 10.44 -21.27 2.87
N ILE A 34 10.88 -21.93 1.80
CA ILE A 34 10.67 -21.41 0.44
C ILE A 34 9.36 -22.00 -0.07
N VAL A 35 8.31 -21.17 -0.04
CA VAL A 35 6.96 -21.55 -0.48
C VAL A 35 6.31 -20.34 -1.14
N ASP A 36 5.54 -20.59 -2.20
CA ASP A 36 4.76 -19.52 -2.83
C ASP A 36 3.68 -19.03 -1.85
N ILE A 37 3.83 -17.79 -1.42
CA ILE A 37 2.87 -17.15 -0.51
C ILE A 37 1.48 -16.94 -1.12
N ALA A 38 1.32 -17.15 -2.42
CA ALA A 38 0.03 -17.20 -3.10
C ALA A 38 -0.62 -18.58 -3.06
N ASP A 39 0.09 -19.63 -2.61
CA ASP A 39 -0.43 -20.98 -2.44
C ASP A 39 -0.87 -21.23 -0.98
N PRO A 40 -2.18 -21.16 -0.68
CA PRO A 40 -2.68 -21.31 0.67
C PRO A 40 -2.52 -22.75 1.19
N LYS A 41 -2.54 -23.78 0.32
CA LYS A 41 -2.40 -25.18 0.75
C LYS A 41 -0.96 -25.49 1.12
N ALA A 42 0.00 -25.12 0.26
CA ALA A 42 1.42 -25.30 0.55
C ALA A 42 1.84 -24.55 1.82
N THR A 43 1.35 -23.30 1.99
CA THR A 43 1.61 -22.52 3.21
C THR A 43 0.97 -23.14 4.45
N LEU A 44 -0.24 -23.72 4.35
CA LEU A 44 -0.89 -24.45 5.44
C LEU A 44 -0.10 -25.69 5.87
N ASP A 45 0.47 -26.43 4.93
CA ASP A 45 1.30 -27.62 5.23
C ASP A 45 2.58 -27.20 5.98
N VAL A 46 3.19 -26.09 5.61
CA VAL A 46 4.31 -25.50 6.35
C VAL A 46 3.85 -25.08 7.75
N ALA A 47 2.75 -24.35 7.86
CA ALA A 47 2.22 -23.86 9.14
C ALA A 47 1.94 -25.02 10.13
N LYS A 48 1.33 -26.10 9.65
CA LYS A 48 1.07 -27.32 10.45
C LYS A 48 2.35 -28.02 10.89
N ARG A 49 3.34 -28.12 10.00
CA ARG A 49 4.64 -28.75 10.31
C ARG A 49 5.40 -28.01 11.40
N TYR A 50 5.30 -26.69 11.42
CA TYR A 50 5.95 -25.85 12.43
C TYR A 50 5.09 -25.58 13.66
N LEU A 51 3.82 -26.02 13.67
CA LEU A 51 2.88 -25.82 14.78
C LEU A 51 2.82 -24.34 15.19
N ILE A 52 2.56 -23.45 14.23
CA ILE A 52 2.52 -22.02 14.48
C ILE A 52 1.32 -21.64 15.36
N ASP A 53 1.49 -20.59 16.20
CA ASP A 53 0.46 -20.01 17.06
C ASP A 53 -0.20 -18.77 16.45
N GLY A 54 0.40 -18.21 15.39
CA GLY A 54 -0.11 -17.04 14.70
C GLY A 54 0.52 -16.85 13.31
N ILE A 55 -0.19 -16.18 12.43
CA ILE A 55 0.27 -15.86 11.08
C ILE A 55 -0.15 -14.44 10.70
N LEU A 56 0.73 -13.72 10.03
CA LEU A 56 0.41 -12.41 9.47
C LEU A 56 1.11 -12.16 8.12
N CYS A 57 0.48 -11.32 7.30
CA CYS A 57 1.06 -10.76 6.09
C CYS A 57 1.00 -9.24 6.18
N ASP A 58 2.15 -8.56 6.26
CA ASP A 58 2.22 -7.16 6.67
C ASP A 58 2.20 -6.14 5.52
N THR A 59 2.61 -6.49 4.30
CA THR A 59 2.80 -5.49 3.22
C THR A 59 2.48 -5.94 1.80
N THR A 60 1.99 -7.15 1.57
CA THR A 60 1.67 -7.61 0.21
C THR A 60 0.27 -8.21 0.11
N ASP A 61 -0.51 -7.79 -0.87
CA ASP A 61 -1.85 -8.32 -1.12
C ASP A 61 -1.80 -9.80 -1.51
N THR A 62 -0.71 -10.25 -2.13
CA THR A 62 -0.53 -11.64 -2.56
C THR A 62 -0.64 -12.63 -1.41
N GLY A 63 -0.06 -12.31 -0.25
CA GLY A 63 -0.05 -13.22 0.90
C GLY A 63 -1.23 -13.03 1.86
N VAL A 64 -2.03 -11.97 1.74
CA VAL A 64 -3.14 -11.69 2.66
C VAL A 64 -4.21 -12.79 2.65
N PRO A 65 -4.71 -13.25 1.47
CA PRO A 65 -5.67 -14.35 1.45
C PRO A 65 -5.09 -15.66 1.99
N THR A 66 -3.83 -15.94 1.70
CA THR A 66 -3.14 -17.13 2.21
C THR A 66 -3.01 -17.11 3.72
N ALA A 67 -2.58 -15.98 4.30
CA ALA A 67 -2.49 -15.84 5.75
C ALA A 67 -3.87 -15.99 6.42
N ALA A 68 -4.92 -15.41 5.84
CA ALA A 68 -6.28 -15.54 6.34
C ALA A 68 -6.81 -16.99 6.24
N TYR A 69 -6.55 -17.69 5.12
CA TYR A 69 -6.92 -19.09 4.93
C TYR A 69 -6.25 -20.01 5.95
N VAL A 70 -4.95 -19.83 6.18
CA VAL A 70 -4.18 -20.60 7.16
C VAL A 70 -4.71 -20.35 8.58
N ALA A 71 -4.89 -19.07 8.95
CA ALA A 71 -5.42 -18.69 10.26
C ALA A 71 -6.80 -19.33 10.50
N GLU A 72 -7.73 -19.22 9.55
CA GLU A 72 -9.08 -19.78 9.65
C GLU A 72 -9.04 -21.31 9.74
N THR A 73 -8.25 -21.99 8.90
CA THR A 73 -8.16 -23.47 8.89
C THR A 73 -7.54 -24.02 10.18
N MET A 74 -6.58 -23.31 10.78
CA MET A 74 -5.92 -23.69 12.03
C MET A 74 -6.61 -23.12 13.27
N GLN A 75 -7.73 -22.41 13.12
CA GLN A 75 -8.47 -21.75 14.20
C GLN A 75 -7.60 -20.73 14.98
N LEU A 76 -6.68 -20.08 14.28
CA LEU A 76 -5.85 -18.98 14.79
C LEU A 76 -6.54 -17.63 14.60
N PRO A 77 -6.15 -16.60 15.36
CA PRO A 77 -6.65 -15.25 15.14
C PRO A 77 -6.34 -14.75 13.71
N GLY A 78 -7.32 -14.15 13.06
CA GLY A 78 -7.21 -13.67 11.68
C GLY A 78 -8.42 -12.87 11.24
N MET A 79 -8.35 -12.24 10.08
CA MET A 79 -9.44 -11.42 9.53
C MET A 79 -10.54 -12.24 8.84
N GLY A 80 -10.34 -13.55 8.66
CA GLY A 80 -11.23 -14.41 7.87
C GLY A 80 -10.91 -14.39 6.37
N PHE A 81 -11.04 -15.56 5.73
CA PHE A 81 -10.64 -15.74 4.32
C PHE A 81 -11.50 -14.91 3.36
N GLU A 82 -12.82 -14.90 3.53
CA GLU A 82 -13.73 -14.10 2.71
C GLU A 82 -13.47 -12.59 2.83
N THR A 83 -13.18 -12.12 4.05
CA THR A 83 -12.78 -10.72 4.27
C THR A 83 -11.48 -10.40 3.51
N ALA A 84 -10.47 -11.26 3.60
CA ALA A 84 -9.22 -11.08 2.87
C ALA A 84 -9.43 -10.97 1.34
N LEU A 85 -10.34 -11.79 0.77
CA LEU A 85 -10.71 -11.70 -0.64
C LEU A 85 -11.39 -10.37 -1.01
N ASN A 86 -12.19 -9.79 -0.10
CA ASN A 86 -12.84 -8.50 -0.33
C ASN A 86 -11.84 -7.36 -0.46
N PHE A 87 -10.68 -7.46 0.20
CA PHE A 87 -9.60 -6.47 0.17
C PHE A 87 -8.57 -6.72 -0.94
N THR A 88 -8.56 -7.89 -1.57
CA THR A 88 -7.56 -8.26 -2.59
C THR A 88 -8.16 -8.44 -3.99
N ASP A 89 -9.45 -8.24 -4.14
CA ASP A 89 -10.16 -8.26 -5.41
C ASP A 89 -10.91 -6.94 -5.61
N LYS A 90 -10.44 -6.12 -6.56
CA LYS A 90 -11.00 -4.78 -6.81
C LYS A 90 -12.45 -4.79 -7.30
N TRP A 91 -12.87 -5.86 -7.98
CA TRP A 91 -14.28 -6.00 -8.38
C TRP A 91 -15.18 -6.27 -7.16
N ARG A 92 -14.79 -7.20 -6.28
CA ARG A 92 -15.50 -7.45 -5.01
C ARG A 92 -15.57 -6.19 -4.15
N MET A 93 -14.40 -5.53 -3.98
CA MET A 93 -14.28 -4.26 -3.25
C MET A 93 -15.26 -3.22 -3.81
N ARG A 94 -15.26 -3.00 -5.12
CA ARG A 94 -16.14 -2.02 -5.78
C ARG A 94 -17.62 -2.35 -5.57
N THR A 95 -17.99 -3.62 -5.73
CA THR A 95 -19.36 -4.08 -5.55
C THR A 95 -19.85 -3.88 -4.12
N LEU A 96 -19.08 -4.28 -3.13
CA LEU A 96 -19.45 -4.20 -1.72
C LEU A 96 -19.52 -2.75 -1.22
N THR A 97 -18.53 -1.93 -1.56
CA THR A 97 -18.52 -0.52 -1.14
C THR A 97 -19.65 0.27 -1.79
N ALA A 98 -19.96 0.04 -3.07
CA ALA A 98 -21.10 0.67 -3.75
C ALA A 98 -22.43 0.25 -3.12
N ALA A 99 -22.63 -1.03 -2.81
CA ALA A 99 -23.83 -1.53 -2.13
C ALA A 99 -24.02 -0.91 -0.74
N ALA A 100 -22.93 -0.51 -0.07
CA ALA A 100 -22.96 0.21 1.21
C ALA A 100 -23.13 1.73 1.07
N GLY A 101 -23.39 2.23 -0.15
CA GLY A 101 -23.63 3.65 -0.42
C GLY A 101 -22.37 4.51 -0.47
N CYS A 102 -21.19 3.92 -0.68
CA CYS A 102 -20.01 4.70 -1.06
C CYS A 102 -20.15 5.18 -2.51
N TYR A 103 -19.59 6.35 -2.81
CA TYR A 103 -19.49 6.77 -4.22
C TYR A 103 -18.62 5.80 -5.00
N ALA A 104 -19.03 5.47 -6.21
CA ALA A 104 -18.28 4.60 -7.10
C ALA A 104 -18.21 5.22 -8.51
N PRO A 105 -17.09 5.09 -9.23
CA PRO A 105 -17.06 5.40 -10.65
C PRO A 105 -17.93 4.41 -11.41
N ASP A 106 -18.43 4.81 -12.58
CA ASP A 106 -18.99 3.85 -13.54
C ASP A 106 -17.90 2.83 -13.86
N ASN A 107 -18.23 1.55 -13.81
CA ASN A 107 -17.25 0.50 -13.91
C ASN A 107 -17.80 -0.75 -14.60
N LEU A 108 -16.91 -1.50 -15.25
CA LEU A 108 -17.22 -2.75 -15.93
C LEU A 108 -16.09 -3.76 -15.68
N LEU A 109 -16.47 -4.97 -15.31
CA LEU A 109 -15.56 -6.12 -15.34
C LEU A 109 -15.47 -6.64 -16.76
N VAL A 110 -14.24 -6.84 -17.26
CA VAL A 110 -13.96 -7.17 -18.66
C VAL A 110 -13.05 -8.38 -18.71
N ASN A 111 -13.50 -9.44 -19.38
CA ASN A 111 -12.79 -10.73 -19.49
C ASN A 111 -12.53 -11.14 -20.95
N SER A 112 -13.01 -10.33 -21.90
CA SER A 112 -12.89 -10.61 -23.33
C SER A 112 -12.77 -9.34 -24.18
N GLN A 113 -12.20 -9.46 -25.37
CA GLN A 113 -12.10 -8.38 -26.34
C GLN A 113 -13.48 -7.80 -26.71
N LYS A 114 -14.52 -8.64 -26.76
CA LYS A 114 -15.90 -8.19 -27.01
C LYS A 114 -16.37 -7.23 -25.91
N GLU A 115 -16.14 -7.58 -24.64
CA GLU A 115 -16.52 -6.74 -23.51
C GLU A 115 -15.69 -5.44 -23.44
N VAL A 116 -14.43 -5.44 -23.95
CA VAL A 116 -13.65 -4.21 -24.13
C VAL A 116 -14.34 -3.25 -25.10
N ALA A 117 -14.84 -3.75 -26.24
CA ALA A 117 -15.58 -2.93 -27.20
C ALA A 117 -16.89 -2.39 -26.63
N GLU A 118 -17.58 -3.19 -25.81
CA GLU A 118 -18.78 -2.75 -25.09
C GLU A 118 -18.45 -1.67 -24.05
N ALA A 119 -17.35 -1.83 -23.29
CA ALA A 119 -16.90 -0.83 -22.32
C ALA A 119 -16.55 0.51 -22.99
N ALA A 120 -15.90 0.46 -24.17
CA ALA A 120 -15.62 1.65 -24.98
C ALA A 120 -16.87 2.41 -25.40
N GLY A 121 -18.02 1.72 -25.57
CA GLY A 121 -19.31 2.35 -25.92
C GLY A 121 -20.10 2.86 -24.72
N LYS A 122 -19.86 2.33 -23.52
CA LYS A 122 -20.66 2.61 -22.30
C LYS A 122 -20.02 3.62 -21.35
N LEU A 123 -18.69 3.73 -21.35
CA LEU A 123 -17.97 4.59 -20.41
C LEU A 123 -17.48 5.88 -21.08
N ASP A 124 -17.55 6.98 -20.32
CA ASP A 124 -16.98 8.26 -20.71
C ASP A 124 -15.45 8.28 -20.46
N PHE A 125 -14.71 8.76 -21.46
CA PHE A 125 -13.24 8.87 -21.36
C PHE A 125 -12.83 10.22 -20.72
N PRO A 126 -11.73 10.24 -19.96
CA PRO A 126 -10.76 9.15 -19.76
C PRO A 126 -11.28 8.04 -18.85
N VAL A 127 -10.79 6.81 -19.08
CA VAL A 127 -11.03 5.66 -18.20
C VAL A 127 -9.73 5.17 -17.60
N ILE A 128 -9.82 4.43 -16.49
CA ILE A 128 -8.71 3.71 -15.89
C ILE A 128 -8.92 2.21 -16.14
N VAL A 129 -7.85 1.55 -16.59
CA VAL A 129 -7.83 0.09 -16.85
C VAL A 129 -6.85 -0.53 -15.87
N LYS A 130 -7.28 -1.54 -15.12
CA LYS A 130 -6.45 -2.17 -14.08
C LYS A 130 -6.80 -3.64 -13.89
N PRO A 131 -5.82 -4.52 -13.54
CA PRO A 131 -6.12 -5.88 -13.12
C PRO A 131 -6.92 -5.86 -11.81
N VAL A 132 -7.79 -6.86 -11.62
CA VAL A 132 -8.63 -6.94 -10.40
C VAL A 132 -7.83 -7.32 -9.16
N ASP A 133 -6.70 -7.98 -9.32
CA ASP A 133 -5.95 -8.72 -8.29
C ASP A 133 -4.47 -8.32 -8.17
N ASN A 134 -4.10 -7.11 -8.61
CA ASN A 134 -2.73 -6.63 -8.48
C ASN A 134 -2.65 -5.35 -7.65
N GLN A 135 -1.46 -5.06 -7.13
CA GLN A 135 -1.14 -3.95 -6.22
C GLN A 135 -0.07 -3.02 -6.82
N SER A 136 0.22 -1.92 -6.13
CA SER A 136 1.31 -0.98 -6.45
C SER A 136 1.21 -0.29 -7.82
N GLY A 137 0.02 -0.26 -8.42
CA GLY A 137 -0.20 0.34 -9.74
C GLY A 137 0.27 -0.51 -10.93
N ARG A 138 0.70 -1.77 -10.70
CA ARG A 138 1.11 -2.67 -11.78
C ARG A 138 -0.07 -2.99 -12.69
N GLY A 139 0.12 -2.79 -13.99
CA GLY A 139 -0.93 -3.01 -14.99
C GLY A 139 -2.00 -1.92 -15.05
N VAL A 140 -1.82 -0.82 -14.32
CA VAL A 140 -2.78 0.30 -14.30
C VAL A 140 -2.44 1.29 -15.41
N THR A 141 -3.43 1.65 -16.22
CA THR A 141 -3.30 2.61 -17.32
C THR A 141 -4.47 3.59 -17.35
N VAL A 142 -4.17 4.88 -17.44
CA VAL A 142 -5.17 5.91 -17.74
C VAL A 142 -5.29 6.03 -19.26
N VAL A 143 -6.44 5.69 -19.79
CA VAL A 143 -6.75 5.68 -21.23
C VAL A 143 -7.58 6.91 -21.58
N ARG A 144 -7.06 7.77 -22.44
CA ARG A 144 -7.74 8.99 -22.92
C ARG A 144 -8.41 8.77 -24.26
N ASP A 145 -7.81 7.92 -25.10
CA ASP A 145 -8.26 7.64 -26.45
C ASP A 145 -8.83 6.23 -26.55
N ARG A 146 -10.03 6.09 -27.13
CA ARG A 146 -10.74 4.79 -27.24
C ARG A 146 -9.88 3.73 -27.96
N ASP A 147 -9.12 4.13 -28.94
CA ASP A 147 -8.29 3.21 -29.75
C ASP A 147 -7.19 2.52 -28.92
N LYS A 148 -6.82 3.12 -27.77
CA LYS A 148 -5.83 2.56 -26.84
C LYS A 148 -6.42 1.63 -25.79
N LEU A 149 -7.74 1.49 -25.70
CA LEU A 149 -8.39 0.71 -24.65
C LEU A 149 -8.02 -0.78 -24.76
N LEU A 150 -7.98 -1.34 -25.97
CA LEU A 150 -7.65 -2.74 -26.18
C LEU A 150 -6.20 -3.06 -25.76
N SER A 151 -5.25 -2.18 -26.08
CA SER A 151 -3.85 -2.38 -25.67
C SER A 151 -3.68 -2.27 -24.15
N ALA A 152 -4.40 -1.34 -23.51
CA ALA A 152 -4.41 -1.21 -22.05
C ALA A 152 -5.05 -2.43 -21.36
N TYR A 153 -6.10 -3.01 -21.95
CA TYR A 153 -6.69 -4.26 -21.49
C TYR A 153 -5.67 -5.40 -21.48
N TYR A 154 -4.98 -5.65 -22.61
CA TYR A 154 -3.97 -6.70 -22.66
C TYR A 154 -2.82 -6.47 -21.68
N TYR A 155 -2.37 -5.22 -21.53
CA TYR A 155 -1.33 -4.88 -20.56
C TYR A 155 -1.77 -5.18 -19.12
N ALA A 156 -3.04 -4.92 -18.76
CA ALA A 156 -3.60 -5.26 -17.46
C ALA A 156 -3.82 -6.78 -17.30
N LEU A 157 -4.32 -7.44 -18.36
CA LEU A 157 -4.59 -8.88 -18.38
C LEU A 157 -3.34 -9.72 -18.11
N GLU A 158 -2.21 -9.38 -18.75
CA GLU A 158 -0.92 -10.03 -18.53
C GLU A 158 -0.42 -9.98 -17.08
N ARG A 159 -0.99 -9.05 -16.29
CA ARG A 159 -0.64 -8.79 -14.89
C ARG A 159 -1.72 -9.21 -13.89
N SER A 160 -2.75 -9.89 -14.36
CA SER A 160 -3.83 -10.45 -13.56
C SER A 160 -3.68 -11.96 -13.45
N CYS A 161 -3.65 -12.49 -12.22
CA CYS A 161 -3.68 -13.93 -11.98
C CYS A 161 -5.08 -14.53 -12.23
N LYS A 162 -6.14 -13.70 -12.10
CA LYS A 162 -7.54 -14.09 -12.33
C LYS A 162 -8.00 -13.93 -13.77
N ALA A 163 -7.13 -13.46 -14.65
CA ALA A 163 -7.45 -13.15 -16.05
C ALA A 163 -8.66 -12.20 -16.20
N SER A 164 -8.82 -11.26 -15.27
CA SER A 164 -9.94 -10.31 -15.23
C SER A 164 -9.42 -8.88 -15.08
N VAL A 165 -10.06 -7.96 -15.80
CA VAL A 165 -9.67 -6.54 -15.85
C VAL A 165 -10.86 -5.66 -15.50
N LEU A 166 -10.62 -4.66 -14.68
CA LEU A 166 -11.60 -3.64 -14.33
C LEU A 166 -11.36 -2.39 -15.18
N VAL A 167 -12.40 -1.91 -15.85
CA VAL A 167 -12.40 -0.63 -16.57
C VAL A 167 -13.35 0.31 -15.84
N GLU A 168 -12.85 1.48 -15.43
CA GLU A 168 -13.62 2.45 -14.63
C GLU A 168 -13.49 3.86 -15.22
N SER A 169 -14.54 4.68 -15.08
CA SER A 169 -14.44 6.12 -15.34
C SER A 169 -13.36 6.75 -14.45
N TYR A 170 -12.48 7.56 -15.04
CA TYR A 170 -11.39 8.22 -14.29
C TYR A 170 -11.93 9.34 -13.42
N ILE A 171 -11.84 9.16 -12.11
CA ILE A 171 -12.23 10.21 -11.15
C ILE A 171 -11.13 11.27 -11.07
N ARG A 172 -11.48 12.50 -11.41
CA ARG A 172 -10.61 13.67 -11.23
C ARG A 172 -10.69 14.14 -9.79
N GLY A 173 -9.58 14.70 -9.28
CA GLY A 173 -9.52 15.27 -7.94
C GLY A 173 -8.28 14.82 -7.17
N ASP A 174 -8.18 15.30 -5.95
CA ASP A 174 -7.05 15.00 -5.06
C ASP A 174 -7.11 13.57 -4.54
N GLU A 175 -5.95 12.93 -4.43
CA GLU A 175 -5.84 11.57 -3.93
C GLU A 175 -5.37 11.57 -2.47
N TYR A 176 -6.22 11.04 -1.59
CA TYR A 176 -5.96 10.92 -0.17
C TYR A 176 -5.64 9.47 0.20
N ILE A 177 -4.73 9.32 1.15
CA ILE A 177 -4.44 8.05 1.80
C ILE A 177 -4.96 8.13 3.23
N VAL A 178 -5.61 7.05 3.67
CA VAL A 178 -6.04 6.86 5.06
C VAL A 178 -5.43 5.58 5.58
N ASP A 179 -4.61 5.70 6.60
CA ASP A 179 -3.98 4.57 7.27
C ASP A 179 -4.50 4.45 8.70
N GLY A 180 -4.72 3.22 9.14
CA GLY A 180 -5.23 2.99 10.48
C GLY A 180 -5.30 1.53 10.87
N PHE A 181 -6.00 1.28 11.97
CA PHE A 181 -6.17 -0.05 12.54
C PHE A 181 -7.61 -0.24 12.99
N MET A 182 -8.18 -1.40 12.68
CA MET A 182 -9.50 -1.81 13.18
C MET A 182 -9.34 -2.58 14.49
N VAL A 183 -10.15 -2.23 15.47
CA VAL A 183 -10.28 -2.98 16.73
C VAL A 183 -11.76 -3.23 16.98
N ASP A 184 -12.17 -4.48 16.99
CA ASP A 184 -13.55 -4.92 17.24
C ASP A 184 -14.60 -4.16 16.40
N GLY A 185 -14.29 -3.95 15.13
CA GLY A 185 -15.14 -3.25 14.17
C GLY A 185 -15.11 -1.72 14.25
N VAL A 186 -14.29 -1.15 15.12
CA VAL A 186 -14.09 0.30 15.24
C VAL A 186 -12.83 0.71 14.49
N ALA A 187 -12.95 1.67 13.57
CA ALA A 187 -11.84 2.21 12.82
C ALA A 187 -11.06 3.27 13.61
N HIS A 188 -9.79 3.03 13.84
CA HIS A 188 -8.87 4.00 14.43
C HIS A 188 -7.96 4.54 13.32
N VAL A 189 -8.27 5.73 12.82
CA VAL A 189 -7.45 6.42 11.81
C VAL A 189 -6.20 6.98 12.49
N LEU A 190 -5.03 6.57 12.00
CA LEU A 190 -3.72 6.95 12.54
C LEU A 190 -2.99 7.99 11.69
N GLY A 191 -3.40 8.16 10.44
CA GLY A 191 -2.85 9.15 9.54
C GLY A 191 -3.69 9.36 8.29
N ILE A 192 -3.75 10.62 7.84
CA ILE A 192 -4.34 11.01 6.56
C ILE A 192 -3.30 11.77 5.78
N ALA A 193 -3.04 11.34 4.55
CA ALA A 193 -2.08 11.99 3.67
C ALA A 193 -2.72 12.46 2.37
N LEU A 194 -2.17 13.53 1.83
CA LEU A 194 -2.37 13.96 0.45
C LEU A 194 -1.25 13.40 -0.42
N LYS A 195 -1.62 12.77 -1.52
CA LYS A 195 -0.70 12.22 -2.51
C LYS A 195 -0.56 13.22 -3.66
N THR A 196 0.64 13.77 -3.85
CA THR A 196 0.96 14.65 -4.97
C THR A 196 1.42 13.80 -6.15
N PRO A 197 0.68 13.78 -7.27
CA PRO A 197 1.04 12.97 -8.43
C PRO A 197 2.29 13.52 -9.12
N ASN A 198 3.04 12.64 -9.76
CA ASN A 198 4.12 13.02 -10.66
C ASN A 198 3.55 13.71 -11.92
N THR A 199 4.26 14.70 -12.43
CA THR A 199 3.80 15.49 -13.58
C THR A 199 3.80 14.72 -14.90
N GLU A 200 4.72 13.77 -15.07
CA GLU A 200 4.84 12.95 -16.29
C GLU A 200 3.97 11.69 -16.20
N ASN A 201 3.84 11.11 -15.01
CA ASN A 201 3.05 9.91 -14.77
C ASN A 201 2.17 10.06 -13.52
N SER A 202 0.92 10.48 -13.72
CA SER A 202 -0.04 10.72 -12.62
C SER A 202 -0.45 9.49 -11.83
N THR A 203 -0.06 8.27 -12.24
CA THR A 203 -0.30 7.04 -11.47
C THR A 203 0.75 6.83 -10.38
N VAL A 204 1.83 7.59 -10.42
CA VAL A 204 2.94 7.57 -9.46
C VAL A 204 2.95 8.88 -8.68
N ALA A 205 3.30 8.86 -7.40
CA ALA A 205 3.42 10.07 -6.59
C ALA A 205 4.87 10.58 -6.55
N ASP A 206 5.01 11.91 -6.49
CA ASP A 206 6.25 12.59 -6.12
C ASP A 206 6.36 12.72 -4.60
N HIS A 207 5.22 13.01 -3.95
CA HIS A 207 5.15 13.17 -2.51
C HIS A 207 3.93 12.48 -1.91
N ILE A 208 4.07 12.02 -0.67
CA ILE A 208 2.97 11.65 0.20
C ILE A 208 3.13 12.46 1.49
N THR A 209 2.22 13.40 1.72
CA THR A 209 2.30 14.32 2.85
C THR A 209 1.18 14.06 3.84
N TYR A 210 1.52 13.52 5.00
CA TYR A 210 0.62 13.34 6.13
C TYR A 210 0.41 14.68 6.84
N GLN A 211 -0.85 15.01 7.07
CA GLN A 211 -1.27 16.18 7.81
C GLN A 211 -1.54 15.80 9.28
N PRO A 212 -1.34 16.73 10.24
CA PRO A 212 -1.88 16.52 11.56
C PRO A 212 -3.41 16.31 11.49
N MET A 213 -3.90 15.40 12.29
CA MET A 213 -5.35 15.15 12.39
C MET A 213 -6.05 16.41 12.91
N SER A 214 -7.09 16.84 12.21
CA SER A 214 -7.85 18.05 12.50
C SER A 214 -9.37 17.75 12.47
N LYS A 215 -10.17 18.67 12.98
CA LYS A 215 -11.63 18.61 12.85
C LYS A 215 -12.12 19.29 11.58
N GLY A 216 -11.27 19.40 10.56
CA GLY A 216 -11.63 20.00 9.28
C GLY A 216 -12.68 19.18 8.54
N ARG A 217 -13.64 19.86 7.89
CA ARG A 217 -14.77 19.22 7.20
C ARG A 217 -14.34 18.17 6.17
N LEU A 218 -13.27 18.44 5.45
CA LEU A 218 -12.76 17.51 4.42
C LEU A 218 -12.17 16.24 5.04
N GLN A 219 -11.32 16.38 6.07
CA GLN A 219 -10.78 15.22 6.77
C GLN A 219 -11.91 14.35 7.35
N GLN A 220 -12.93 14.98 7.96
CA GLN A 220 -14.05 14.22 8.51
C GLN A 220 -14.80 13.45 7.41
N LYS A 221 -15.05 14.05 6.24
CA LYS A 221 -15.69 13.34 5.12
C LYS A 221 -14.88 12.15 4.63
N VAL A 222 -13.57 12.29 4.57
CA VAL A 222 -12.67 11.18 4.18
C VAL A 222 -12.70 10.08 5.23
N ILE A 223 -12.74 10.42 6.54
CA ILE A 223 -12.89 9.47 7.65
C ILE A 223 -14.21 8.72 7.54
N ASP A 224 -15.33 9.45 7.39
CA ASP A 224 -16.67 8.86 7.30
C ASP A 224 -16.81 7.89 6.10
N ALA A 225 -16.22 8.27 4.97
CA ALA A 225 -16.17 7.42 3.77
C ALA A 225 -15.30 6.17 4.00
N ASN A 226 -14.18 6.32 4.70
CA ASN A 226 -13.27 5.23 5.05
C ASN A 226 -13.95 4.23 6.01
N GLU A 227 -14.58 4.69 7.07
CA GLU A 227 -15.30 3.84 8.02
C GLU A 227 -16.39 3.03 7.32
N ARG A 228 -17.19 3.68 6.47
CA ARG A 228 -18.24 3.01 5.69
C ARG A 228 -17.67 1.95 4.74
N ALA A 229 -16.59 2.28 4.03
CA ALA A 229 -15.98 1.38 3.06
C ALA A 229 -15.34 0.16 3.74
N ILE A 230 -14.58 0.35 4.82
CA ILE A 230 -13.92 -0.75 5.54
C ILE A 230 -14.95 -1.66 6.23
N SER A 231 -16.00 -1.09 6.83
CA SER A 231 -17.10 -1.86 7.41
C SER A 231 -17.81 -2.70 6.36
N ALA A 232 -18.04 -2.16 5.16
CA ALA A 232 -18.65 -2.89 4.04
C ALA A 232 -17.80 -4.08 3.56
N LEU A 233 -16.47 -3.99 3.69
CA LEU A 233 -15.54 -5.05 3.34
C LEU A 233 -15.38 -6.10 4.44
N GLY A 234 -15.87 -5.81 5.67
CA GLY A 234 -15.97 -6.76 6.77
C GLY A 234 -14.72 -6.88 7.65
N LEU A 235 -13.77 -5.92 7.61
CA LEU A 235 -12.61 -5.95 8.51
C LEU A 235 -13.02 -5.57 9.93
N LEU A 236 -12.91 -6.52 10.88
CA LEU A 236 -13.18 -6.29 12.29
C LEU A 236 -11.91 -5.93 13.07
N ASN A 237 -10.80 -6.59 12.78
CA ASN A 237 -9.52 -6.39 13.44
C ASN A 237 -8.39 -6.42 12.42
N GLY A 238 -7.39 -5.55 12.60
CA GLY A 238 -6.20 -5.49 11.75
C GLY A 238 -5.95 -4.12 11.12
N ILE A 239 -4.84 -4.03 10.43
CA ILE A 239 -4.39 -2.80 9.76
C ILE A 239 -5.15 -2.59 8.44
N PHE A 240 -5.35 -1.32 8.08
CA PHE A 240 -5.81 -0.93 6.76
C PHE A 240 -4.97 0.20 6.15
N HIS A 241 -4.89 0.18 4.84
CA HIS A 241 -4.32 1.23 3.99
C HIS A 241 -5.28 1.49 2.85
N ALA A 242 -5.85 2.68 2.79
CA ALA A 242 -6.93 3.00 1.86
C ALA A 242 -6.60 4.25 1.03
N GLU A 243 -6.85 4.19 -0.26
CA GLU A 243 -6.69 5.31 -1.20
C GLU A 243 -8.07 5.82 -1.66
N TYR A 244 -8.29 7.13 -1.59
CA TYR A 244 -9.52 7.81 -1.96
C TYR A 244 -9.26 8.94 -2.94
N ARG A 245 -10.18 9.15 -3.91
CA ARG A 245 -10.21 10.40 -4.67
C ARG A 245 -11.34 11.29 -4.19
N VAL A 246 -11.01 12.57 -4.01
CA VAL A 246 -11.96 13.60 -3.59
C VAL A 246 -12.25 14.50 -4.79
N CYS A 247 -13.50 14.50 -5.25
CA CYS A 247 -14.00 15.35 -6.33
C CYS A 247 -15.14 16.22 -5.79
N GLY A 248 -14.88 17.49 -5.55
CA GLY A 248 -15.81 18.38 -4.86
C GLY A 248 -16.15 17.86 -3.46
N GLU A 249 -17.42 17.54 -3.24
CA GLU A 249 -17.92 17.02 -1.96
C GLU A 249 -17.94 15.48 -1.88
N GLN A 250 -17.59 14.79 -2.96
CA GLN A 250 -17.67 13.33 -3.09
C GLN A 250 -16.33 12.68 -2.83
N VAL A 251 -16.34 11.60 -2.03
CA VAL A 251 -15.15 10.79 -1.68
C VAL A 251 -15.33 9.39 -2.27
N PHE A 252 -14.48 9.05 -3.23
CA PHE A 252 -14.51 7.79 -3.96
C PHE A 252 -13.42 6.83 -3.45
N PRO A 253 -13.75 5.66 -2.92
CA PRO A 253 -12.77 4.61 -2.68
C PRO A 253 -12.08 4.19 -3.99
N ILE A 254 -10.76 4.20 -4.01
CA ILE A 254 -9.97 3.81 -5.19
C ILE A 254 -9.35 2.43 -5.01
N ASP A 255 -8.68 2.23 -3.88
CA ASP A 255 -8.05 0.97 -3.49
C ASP A 255 -8.01 0.88 -1.96
N ILE A 256 -8.35 -0.27 -1.40
CA ILE A 256 -8.36 -0.48 0.05
C ILE A 256 -7.70 -1.83 0.34
N ALA A 257 -6.69 -1.85 1.17
CA ALA A 257 -5.93 -3.03 1.52
C ALA A 257 -5.98 -3.32 3.02
N ALA A 258 -6.17 -4.57 3.40
CA ALA A 258 -6.07 -5.03 4.80
C ALA A 258 -4.62 -5.45 5.11
N ARG A 259 -3.70 -4.54 4.85
CA ARG A 259 -2.25 -4.65 5.12
C ARG A 259 -1.65 -3.25 5.20
N GLY A 260 -0.40 -3.16 5.66
CA GLY A 260 0.32 -1.89 5.74
C GLY A 260 0.67 -1.30 4.37
N GLY A 261 0.72 0.01 4.30
CA GLY A 261 1.26 0.76 3.16
C GLY A 261 2.75 0.50 2.96
N GLY A 262 3.22 0.64 1.72
CA GLY A 262 4.65 0.57 1.36
C GLY A 262 5.47 1.71 1.99
N CYS A 263 6.72 1.86 1.55
CA CYS A 263 7.61 2.97 1.95
C CYS A 263 7.70 3.17 3.47
N LYS A 264 7.70 2.08 4.25
CA LYS A 264 7.77 2.08 5.71
C LYS A 264 6.64 2.87 6.42
N ILE A 265 5.50 3.09 5.75
CA ILE A 265 4.38 3.85 6.33
C ILE A 265 3.98 3.26 7.68
N TYR A 266 3.58 1.99 7.72
CA TYR A 266 3.08 1.34 8.94
C TYR A 266 4.16 1.12 10.01
N SER A 267 5.42 0.99 9.61
CA SER A 267 6.51 0.67 10.55
C SER A 267 7.29 1.87 11.08
N HIS A 268 7.28 3.00 10.35
CA HIS A 268 8.04 4.20 10.71
C HIS A 268 7.18 5.46 10.71
N VAL A 269 6.35 5.68 9.69
CA VAL A 269 5.57 6.92 9.58
C VAL A 269 4.48 6.94 10.66
N LEU A 270 3.57 5.97 10.68
CA LEU A 270 2.44 5.95 11.61
C LEU A 270 2.84 6.00 13.08
N PRO A 271 3.88 5.26 13.55
CA PRO A 271 4.34 5.40 14.93
C PRO A 271 4.80 6.81 15.29
N ASN A 272 5.45 7.52 14.36
CA ASN A 272 5.87 8.89 14.59
C ASN A 272 4.73 9.92 14.49
N LEU A 273 3.68 9.63 13.73
CA LEU A 273 2.49 10.49 13.61
C LEU A 273 1.58 10.40 14.83
N SER A 274 1.28 9.17 15.26
CA SER A 274 0.21 8.87 16.20
C SER A 274 0.69 8.36 17.56
N GLY A 275 1.96 7.92 17.66
CA GLY A 275 2.50 7.23 18.82
C GLY A 275 2.13 5.74 18.90
N VAL A 276 1.35 5.21 17.93
CA VAL A 276 0.93 3.82 17.89
C VAL A 276 1.94 2.95 17.14
N HIS A 277 2.50 1.96 17.78
CA HIS A 277 3.40 0.98 17.16
C HIS A 277 2.61 -0.11 16.41
N VAL A 278 2.15 0.22 15.21
CA VAL A 278 1.24 -0.62 14.39
C VAL A 278 1.75 -2.06 14.22
N ASN A 279 3.05 -2.25 13.97
CA ASN A 279 3.62 -3.61 13.89
C ASN A 279 3.43 -4.43 15.16
N ARG A 280 3.52 -3.79 16.32
CA ARG A 280 3.29 -4.46 17.60
C ARG A 280 1.85 -4.92 17.72
N GLU A 281 0.92 -4.04 17.37
CA GLU A 281 -0.51 -4.36 17.43
C GLU A 281 -0.90 -5.44 16.41
N MET A 282 -0.27 -5.46 15.23
CA MET A 282 -0.43 -6.56 14.25
C MET A 282 0.06 -7.91 14.81
N ILE A 283 1.23 -7.91 15.47
CA ILE A 283 1.76 -9.14 16.10
C ILE A 283 0.83 -9.59 17.22
N LYS A 284 0.40 -8.69 18.11
CA LYS A 284 -0.56 -8.99 19.18
C LYS A 284 -1.85 -9.59 18.63
N PHE A 285 -2.43 -8.97 17.60
CA PHE A 285 -3.63 -9.49 16.95
C PHE A 285 -3.41 -10.91 16.45
N ALA A 286 -2.31 -11.16 15.74
CA ALA A 286 -1.99 -12.50 15.21
C ALA A 286 -1.79 -13.55 16.32
N MET A 287 -1.39 -13.13 17.52
CA MET A 287 -1.21 -13.98 18.71
C MET A 287 -2.47 -14.06 19.61
N GLY A 288 -3.58 -13.43 19.21
CA GLY A 288 -4.81 -13.40 20.00
C GLY A 288 -4.76 -12.51 21.23
N GLU A 289 -3.81 -11.59 21.28
CA GLU A 289 -3.68 -10.62 22.37
C GLU A 289 -4.53 -9.37 22.11
N SER A 290 -4.92 -8.67 23.16
CA SER A 290 -5.66 -7.40 23.06
C SER A 290 -4.83 -6.31 22.42
N CYS A 291 -5.38 -5.66 21.39
CA CYS A 291 -4.77 -4.52 20.73
C CYS A 291 -5.08 -3.21 21.43
N SER A 292 -4.14 -2.25 21.39
CA SER A 292 -4.32 -0.91 21.90
C SER A 292 -3.81 0.13 20.90
N VAL A 293 -4.72 0.93 20.36
CA VAL A 293 -4.44 1.96 19.33
C VAL A 293 -4.72 3.37 19.87
N LEU A 294 -4.35 3.62 21.13
CA LEU A 294 -4.48 4.94 21.74
C LEU A 294 -3.42 5.89 21.15
N THR A 295 -3.90 6.90 20.44
CA THR A 295 -3.03 7.94 19.88
C THR A 295 -2.59 8.92 20.99
N ASN A 296 -1.29 9.20 21.03
CA ASN A 296 -0.69 10.14 21.98
C ASN A 296 0.18 11.22 21.30
N ALA A 297 0.18 11.24 19.98
CA ALA A 297 0.86 12.23 19.15
C ALA A 297 -0.05 12.64 17.99
N ASN A 298 0.17 13.83 17.47
CA ASN A 298 -0.54 14.36 16.30
C ASN A 298 0.43 15.21 15.49
N ARG A 299 1.25 14.54 14.68
CA ARG A 299 2.34 15.14 13.90
C ARG A 299 2.10 15.01 12.40
N ALA A 300 2.96 15.66 11.64
CA ALA A 300 3.01 15.58 10.18
C ALA A 300 4.21 14.75 9.72
N ALA A 301 4.12 14.20 8.51
CA ALA A 301 5.25 13.58 7.83
C ALA A 301 5.22 13.89 6.33
N ASN A 302 6.40 13.89 5.71
CA ASN A 302 6.52 13.92 4.26
C ASN A 302 7.38 12.76 3.78
N ILE A 303 6.86 12.04 2.78
CA ILE A 303 7.61 11.05 2.00
C ILE A 303 7.91 11.70 0.67
N GLU A 304 9.16 11.98 0.42
CA GLU A 304 9.68 12.54 -0.83
C GLU A 304 10.27 11.43 -1.67
N PHE A 305 9.76 11.19 -2.87
CA PHE A 305 10.34 10.21 -3.78
C PHE A 305 11.40 10.86 -4.65
N LEU A 306 12.57 10.24 -4.68
CA LEU A 306 13.66 10.75 -5.49
C LEU A 306 13.33 10.67 -6.98
N GLN A 307 13.67 11.72 -7.71
CA GLN A 307 13.53 11.81 -9.15
C GLN A 307 14.91 11.73 -9.78
N LEU A 308 15.08 10.86 -10.77
CA LEU A 308 16.31 10.76 -11.57
C LEU A 308 15.96 10.77 -13.06
N SER A 309 16.79 11.45 -13.84
CA SER A 309 16.77 11.28 -15.29
C SER A 309 17.20 9.87 -15.68
N ALA A 310 16.84 9.45 -16.88
CA ALA A 310 17.34 8.17 -17.41
C ALA A 310 18.88 8.21 -17.55
N GLY A 311 19.55 7.14 -17.16
CA GLY A 311 21.00 7.06 -17.21
C GLY A 311 21.53 5.89 -16.37
N ILE A 312 22.84 5.75 -16.35
CA ILE A 312 23.53 4.75 -15.50
C ILE A 312 24.06 5.46 -14.27
N VAL A 313 23.74 4.94 -13.07
CA VAL A 313 24.18 5.53 -11.81
C VAL A 313 25.66 5.23 -11.60
N GLU A 314 26.50 6.27 -11.64
CA GLU A 314 27.94 6.17 -11.39
C GLU A 314 28.29 6.35 -9.92
N SER A 315 27.69 7.30 -9.26
CA SER A 315 27.95 7.56 -7.86
C SER A 315 26.77 8.22 -7.15
N ILE A 316 26.70 8.00 -5.85
CA ILE A 316 25.85 8.76 -4.93
C ILE A 316 26.66 9.12 -3.68
N THR A 317 26.57 10.36 -3.27
CA THR A 317 27.17 10.87 -2.02
C THR A 317 26.15 11.73 -1.26
N GLY A 318 26.46 12.06 0.01
CA GLY A 318 25.59 12.88 0.85
C GLY A 318 24.47 12.11 1.54
N ILE A 319 24.42 10.77 1.44
CA ILE A 319 23.34 9.96 2.06
C ILE A 319 23.35 10.10 3.59
N ASP A 320 24.54 10.05 4.20
CA ASP A 320 24.66 10.15 5.65
C ASP A 320 24.41 11.58 6.13
N ASP A 321 24.79 12.58 5.34
CA ASP A 321 24.46 13.98 5.61
C ASP A 321 22.93 14.20 5.55
N ALA A 322 22.26 13.64 4.54
CA ALA A 322 20.80 13.68 4.43
C ALA A 322 20.11 12.97 5.61
N ARG A 323 20.65 11.85 6.08
CA ARG A 323 20.15 11.15 7.27
C ARG A 323 20.35 11.93 8.56
N ALA A 324 21.40 12.74 8.64
CA ALA A 324 21.72 13.54 9.80
C ALA A 324 20.86 14.80 9.94
N VAL A 325 20.10 15.19 8.91
CA VAL A 325 19.21 16.34 8.98
C VAL A 325 18.14 16.12 10.07
N PRO A 326 18.01 17.00 11.07
CA PRO A 326 17.01 16.85 12.13
C PRO A 326 15.60 16.75 11.60
N GLY A 327 14.87 15.71 12.02
CA GLY A 327 13.52 15.40 11.55
C GLY A 327 13.47 14.37 10.41
N VAL A 328 14.59 14.06 9.77
CA VAL A 328 14.66 12.92 8.83
C VAL A 328 14.67 11.61 9.63
N ILE A 329 13.74 10.72 9.33
CA ILE A 329 13.65 9.40 9.98
C ILE A 329 14.09 8.26 9.06
N THR A 330 14.19 8.50 7.76
CA THR A 330 14.65 7.52 6.77
C THR A 330 15.19 8.25 5.52
N ALA A 331 16.34 7.78 5.02
CA ALA A 331 16.79 7.98 3.66
C ALA A 331 17.08 6.60 3.05
N HIS A 332 16.28 6.19 2.09
CA HIS A 332 16.35 4.88 1.45
C HIS A 332 16.70 5.06 -0.03
N ILE A 333 17.74 4.36 -0.44
CA ILE A 333 18.20 4.35 -1.84
C ILE A 333 17.97 2.94 -2.39
N ASN A 334 17.34 2.87 -3.56
CA ASN A 334 16.87 1.62 -4.17
C ASN A 334 17.51 1.42 -5.56
N PHE A 335 18.82 1.52 -5.65
CA PHE A 335 19.58 1.13 -6.85
C PHE A 335 21.00 0.69 -6.51
N GLN A 336 21.62 -0.01 -7.46
CA GLN A 336 23.02 -0.42 -7.41
C GLN A 336 23.86 0.43 -8.37
N PHE A 337 25.16 0.52 -8.13
CA PHE A 337 26.09 1.13 -9.08
C PHE A 337 26.08 0.37 -10.40
N ASP A 338 26.28 1.09 -11.50
CA ASP A 338 26.19 0.60 -12.87
C ASP A 338 24.78 0.11 -13.30
N GLU A 339 23.76 0.29 -12.45
CA GLU A 339 22.38 0.01 -12.82
C GLU A 339 21.82 1.10 -13.75
N ARG A 340 21.24 0.70 -14.87
CA ARG A 340 20.56 1.64 -15.78
C ARG A 340 19.16 1.96 -15.23
N LYS A 341 18.93 3.24 -14.95
CA LYS A 341 17.59 3.73 -14.61
C LYS A 341 16.84 4.14 -15.87
N ALA A 342 15.62 3.63 -15.97
CA ALA A 342 14.68 3.97 -17.03
C ALA A 342 13.81 5.16 -16.61
N VAL A 343 13.00 5.66 -17.54
CA VAL A 343 11.94 6.62 -17.23
C VAL A 343 10.95 5.99 -16.24
N LEU A 344 10.47 6.80 -15.27
CA LEU A 344 9.52 6.38 -14.25
C LEU A 344 8.18 5.92 -14.87
N ARG A 345 7.96 4.61 -14.92
CA ARG A 345 6.73 4.00 -15.44
C ARG A 345 5.82 3.51 -14.33
N GLU A 346 6.42 2.96 -13.29
CA GLU A 346 5.70 2.41 -12.13
C GLU A 346 6.46 2.69 -10.82
N LYS A 347 5.83 2.37 -9.69
CA LYS A 347 6.38 2.67 -8.34
C LYS A 347 7.73 1.99 -8.09
N ASP A 348 7.99 0.84 -8.70
CA ASP A 348 9.22 0.06 -8.52
C ASP A 348 10.43 0.69 -9.26
N ASP A 349 10.19 1.58 -10.23
CA ASP A 349 11.26 2.33 -10.93
C ASP A 349 11.89 3.44 -10.08
N ARG A 350 11.31 3.74 -8.90
CA ARG A 350 11.77 4.83 -8.04
C ARG A 350 13.17 4.56 -7.51
N PRO A 351 14.10 5.53 -7.64
CA PRO A 351 15.47 5.37 -7.18
C PRO A 351 15.60 5.39 -5.65
N GLY A 352 14.58 5.84 -4.95
CA GLY A 352 14.58 5.92 -3.49
C GLY A 352 13.57 6.92 -2.95
N TYR A 353 13.63 7.12 -1.63
CA TYR A 353 12.78 8.10 -0.94
C TYR A 353 13.40 8.54 0.38
N LEU A 354 13.03 9.75 0.79
CA LEU A 354 13.32 10.27 2.12
C LEU A 354 12.01 10.45 2.89
N ILE A 355 12.07 10.26 4.20
CA ILE A 355 10.94 10.47 5.10
C ILE A 355 11.36 11.42 6.20
N SER A 356 10.59 12.49 6.40
CA SER A 356 10.71 13.38 7.54
C SER A 356 9.45 13.40 8.38
N VAL A 357 9.60 13.82 9.65
CA VAL A 357 8.51 14.04 10.59
C VAL A 357 8.70 15.40 11.26
N ALA A 358 7.61 16.16 11.41
CA ALA A 358 7.59 17.48 12.01
C ALA A 358 6.23 17.77 12.65
N ASP A 359 6.05 18.96 13.23
CA ASP A 359 4.78 19.38 13.84
C ASP A 359 3.79 19.93 12.79
N SER A 360 4.29 20.33 11.58
CA SER A 360 3.45 20.73 10.46
C SER A 360 3.91 20.10 9.15
N ALA A 361 2.97 19.98 8.20
CA ALA A 361 3.24 19.45 6.87
C ALA A 361 4.27 20.29 6.09
N GLU A 362 4.19 21.61 6.20
CA GLU A 362 5.12 22.54 5.56
C GLU A 362 6.53 22.38 6.09
N GLN A 363 6.67 22.17 7.40
CA GLN A 363 7.97 21.90 8.03
C GLN A 363 8.50 20.53 7.59
N ALA A 364 7.68 19.50 7.56
CA ALA A 364 8.09 18.17 7.09
C ALA A 364 8.59 18.22 5.64
N LYS A 365 7.87 18.90 4.75
CA LYS A 365 8.30 19.11 3.36
C LYS A 365 9.64 19.83 3.25
N ARG A 366 9.85 20.91 4.02
CA ARG A 366 11.14 21.61 4.03
C ARG A 366 12.28 20.69 4.45
N ILE A 367 12.11 19.94 5.52
CA ILE A 367 13.12 19.01 6.02
C ILE A 367 13.51 17.98 4.95
N THR A 368 12.54 17.40 4.23
CA THR A 368 12.88 16.48 3.13
C THR A 368 13.56 17.17 1.97
N ALA A 369 13.13 18.37 1.57
CA ALA A 369 13.76 19.15 0.51
C ALA A 369 15.22 19.50 0.85
N ASP A 370 15.47 19.96 2.08
CA ASP A 370 16.82 20.25 2.57
C ASP A 370 17.71 18.99 2.53
N ALA A 371 17.19 17.85 3.00
CA ALA A 371 17.91 16.59 2.97
C ALA A 371 18.19 16.07 1.55
N VAL A 372 17.21 16.20 0.62
CA VAL A 372 17.39 15.84 -0.80
C VAL A 372 18.49 16.70 -1.44
N SER A 373 18.58 17.99 -1.09
CA SER A 373 19.59 18.91 -1.64
C SER A 373 21.04 18.51 -1.31
N LEU A 374 21.24 17.71 -0.27
CA LEU A 374 22.55 17.19 0.12
C LEU A 374 22.98 15.96 -0.70
N LEU A 375 22.02 15.31 -1.37
CA LEU A 375 22.31 14.16 -2.22
C LEU A 375 22.93 14.61 -3.54
N LYS A 376 24.06 14.02 -3.90
CA LYS A 376 24.71 14.23 -5.18
C LYS A 376 24.73 12.90 -5.91
N ILE A 377 23.94 12.81 -6.98
CA ILE A 377 23.77 11.59 -7.79
C ILE A 377 24.34 11.90 -9.18
N ASN A 378 25.41 11.20 -9.56
CA ASN A 378 26.01 11.34 -10.87
C ASN A 378 25.51 10.22 -11.78
N LEU A 379 25.07 10.62 -12.96
CA LEU A 379 24.60 9.73 -14.02
C LEU A 379 25.49 9.87 -15.24
N ARG A 380 25.78 8.74 -15.91
CA ARG A 380 26.29 8.75 -17.28
C ARG A 380 25.21 8.29 -18.25
N ASN A 381 25.30 8.76 -19.49
CA ASN A 381 24.38 8.40 -20.57
C ASN A 381 24.47 6.94 -21.00
#